data_81315341ad9b8f8134e13a1d5d627a5a
#
_entry.id   81315341ad9b8f8134e13a1d5d627a5a
#
_cell.length_a   1.000
_cell.length_b   1.000
_cell.length_c   1.000
_cell.angle_alpha   90.00
_cell.angle_beta   90.00
_cell.angle_gamma   90.00
#
_symmetry.space_group_name_H-M   'P 1'
#
loop_
_entity.id
_entity.type
_entity.pdbx_description
1 polymer ?
#
loop_
_entity_poly.entity_id
_entity_poly.type
_entity_poly.pdbx_seq_one_letter_code
_entity_poly.pdbx_strand_id
1 'polypeptide(L)'
;MLEIIEVSLLISLVTCGLNILFEYEEGLPKRYQMLFYSFRKWVSDKRKAQEDLRDKKMHLTRDYYRNEINSLNGRQDIVDYKTRRYHELEENRFREIEKEFEDSLWYEWYLKPIFLCVYCMPSFWGTIIWVLLFGFTNPIQWALSLIISVFLNGLIWNIYKRYDNI
;
A
#
# COMPACT_ATOMS: atom_id res chain seq x y z
N MET A 1 19.15 3.81 28.02
CA MET A 1 17.68 3.80 27.87
C MET A 1 17.12 5.17 27.50
N LEU A 2 17.57 6.25 28.16
CA LEU A 2 17.12 7.62 27.85
C LEU A 2 17.40 7.99 26.37
N GLU A 3 18.62 7.73 25.90
CA GLU A 3 19.05 7.99 24.52
C GLU A 3 18.16 7.28 23.45
N ILE A 4 17.72 6.04 23.74
CA ILE A 4 16.85 5.31 22.81
C ILE A 4 15.49 6.01 22.70
N ILE A 5 14.95 6.51 23.81
CA ILE A 5 13.67 7.22 23.84
C ILE A 5 13.79 8.57 23.09
N GLU A 6 14.87 9.31 23.32
CA GLU A 6 15.12 10.58 22.65
C GLU A 6 15.26 10.41 21.12
N VAL A 7 16.01 9.41 20.68
CA VAL A 7 16.18 9.10 19.26
C VAL A 7 14.87 8.62 18.66
N SER A 8 14.11 7.79 19.38
CA SER A 8 12.80 7.32 18.91
C SER A 8 11.81 8.46 18.75
N LEU A 9 11.83 9.42 19.68
CA LEU A 9 11.01 10.63 19.61
C LEU A 9 11.42 11.51 18.41
N LEU A 10 12.73 11.69 18.20
CA LEU A 10 13.26 12.43 17.05
C LEU A 10 12.85 11.78 15.73
N ILE A 11 13.02 10.47 15.58
CA ILE A 11 12.60 9.72 14.40
C ILE A 11 11.10 9.91 14.16
N SER A 12 10.30 9.81 15.22
CA SER A 12 8.85 9.96 15.16
C SER A 12 8.43 11.36 14.70
N LEU A 13 9.02 12.39 15.32
CA LEU A 13 8.72 13.78 14.93
C LEU A 13 9.13 14.09 13.48
N VAL A 14 10.29 13.62 13.04
CA VAL A 14 10.75 13.81 11.66
C VAL A 14 9.83 13.08 10.69
N THR A 15 9.48 11.82 10.96
CA THR A 15 8.66 11.02 10.06
C THR A 15 7.20 11.49 10.01
N CYS A 16 6.61 11.89 11.14
CA CYS A 16 5.29 12.52 11.16
C CYS A 16 5.31 13.89 10.47
N GLY A 17 6.35 14.70 10.72
CA GLY A 17 6.52 15.98 10.05
C GLY A 17 6.64 15.84 8.53
N LEU A 18 7.43 14.88 8.05
CA LEU A 18 7.52 14.55 6.64
C LEU A 18 6.16 14.12 6.08
N ASN A 19 5.43 13.26 6.79
CA ASN A 19 4.13 12.80 6.31
C ASN A 19 3.12 13.94 6.22
N ILE A 20 3.08 14.84 7.22
CA ILE A 20 2.23 16.04 7.20
C ILE A 20 2.62 16.94 6.02
N LEU A 21 3.91 17.16 5.79
CA LEU A 21 4.40 17.94 4.65
C LEU A 21 4.01 17.29 3.31
N PHE A 22 3.99 15.95 3.24
CA PHE A 22 3.55 15.22 2.04
C PHE A 22 2.02 15.24 1.85
N GLU A 23 1.25 15.28 2.93
CA GLU A 23 -0.21 15.30 2.87
C GLU A 23 -0.76 16.71 2.65
N TYR A 24 -0.15 17.71 3.30
CA TYR A 24 -0.54 19.11 3.22
C TYR A 24 0.53 19.92 2.47
N GLU A 25 0.37 19.99 1.17
CA GLU A 25 1.31 20.64 0.25
C GLU A 25 1.53 22.14 0.54
N GLU A 26 0.64 22.77 1.31
CA GLU A 26 0.61 24.22 1.57
C GLU A 26 1.86 24.76 2.31
N GLY A 27 2.54 23.90 3.08
CA GLY A 27 3.77 24.27 3.82
C GLY A 27 5.06 24.22 3.02
N LEU A 28 5.05 23.67 1.80
CA LEU A 28 6.24 23.47 0.99
C LEU A 28 6.45 24.61 -0.05
N PRO A 29 7.71 24.95 -0.40
CA PRO A 29 7.97 25.80 -1.54
C PRO A 29 7.32 25.25 -2.82
N LYS A 30 6.70 26.11 -3.64
CA LYS A 30 5.91 25.74 -4.84
C LYS A 30 6.56 24.69 -5.76
N ARG A 31 7.91 24.71 -5.85
CA ARG A 31 8.66 23.74 -6.68
C ARG A 31 8.53 22.30 -6.15
N TYR A 32 8.59 22.13 -4.83
CA TYR A 32 8.44 20.82 -4.20
C TYR A 32 6.98 20.35 -4.18
N GLN A 33 6.02 21.29 -3.98
CA GLN A 33 4.59 20.99 -4.09
C GLN A 33 4.25 20.34 -5.44
N MET A 34 4.74 20.95 -6.55
CA MET A 34 4.50 20.37 -7.89
C MET A 34 5.14 19.00 -8.07
N LEU A 35 6.30 18.75 -7.49
CA LEU A 35 7.00 17.47 -7.61
C LEU A 35 6.25 16.37 -6.84
N PHE A 36 5.80 16.65 -5.63
CA PHE A 36 5.03 15.71 -4.81
C PHE A 36 3.63 15.47 -5.38
N TYR A 37 2.96 16.51 -5.86
CA TYR A 37 1.68 16.38 -6.55
C TYR A 37 1.82 15.49 -7.80
N SER A 38 2.83 15.74 -8.63
CA SER A 38 3.08 14.93 -9.83
C SER A 38 3.39 13.48 -9.48
N PHE A 39 4.13 13.22 -8.41
CA PHE A 39 4.43 11.89 -7.94
C PHE A 39 3.19 11.16 -7.42
N ARG A 40 2.39 11.80 -6.54
CA ARG A 40 1.12 11.22 -6.05
C ARG A 40 0.16 10.94 -7.20
N LYS A 41 0.02 11.89 -8.12
CA LYS A 41 -0.79 11.72 -9.32
C LYS A 41 -0.32 10.52 -10.14
N TRP A 42 0.98 10.41 -10.38
CA TRP A 42 1.55 9.27 -11.11
C TRP A 42 1.25 7.93 -10.44
N VAL A 43 1.39 7.82 -9.11
CA VAL A 43 1.05 6.60 -8.35
C VAL A 43 -0.44 6.29 -8.47
N SER A 44 -1.31 7.29 -8.30
CA SER A 44 -2.75 7.16 -8.41
C SER A 44 -3.18 6.75 -9.82
N ASP A 45 -2.65 7.39 -10.85
CA ASP A 45 -2.97 7.08 -12.25
C ASP A 45 -2.52 5.67 -12.64
N LYS A 46 -1.33 5.25 -12.18
CA LYS A 46 -0.87 3.87 -12.38
C LYS A 46 -1.78 2.84 -11.71
N ARG A 47 -2.16 3.08 -10.46
CA ARG A 47 -3.06 2.20 -9.73
C ARG A 47 -4.40 2.08 -10.43
N LYS A 48 -5.00 3.21 -10.81
CA LYS A 48 -6.26 3.25 -11.53
C LYS A 48 -6.19 2.48 -12.86
N ALA A 49 -5.11 2.64 -13.62
CA ALA A 49 -4.91 1.91 -14.87
C ALA A 49 -4.84 0.38 -14.64
N GLN A 50 -4.24 -0.08 -13.53
CA GLN A 50 -4.20 -1.50 -13.18
C GLN A 50 -5.56 -2.01 -12.71
N GLU A 51 -6.31 -1.22 -11.94
CA GLU A 51 -7.68 -1.53 -11.53
C GLU A 51 -8.60 -1.66 -12.75
N ASP A 52 -8.55 -0.72 -13.69
CA ASP A 52 -9.33 -0.76 -14.95
C ASP A 52 -8.98 -2.00 -15.79
N LEU A 53 -7.69 -2.38 -15.84
CA LEU A 53 -7.24 -3.57 -16.55
C LEU A 53 -7.74 -4.86 -15.89
N ARG A 54 -7.67 -4.95 -14.56
CA ARG A 54 -8.21 -6.07 -13.78
C ARG A 54 -9.70 -6.23 -14.03
N ASP A 55 -10.47 -5.15 -13.90
CA ASP A 55 -11.91 -5.16 -14.04
C ASP A 55 -12.31 -5.56 -15.47
N LYS A 56 -11.60 -5.08 -16.48
CA LYS A 56 -11.78 -5.48 -17.87
C LYS A 56 -11.53 -6.99 -18.07
N LYS A 57 -10.45 -7.52 -17.51
CA LYS A 57 -10.14 -8.97 -17.56
C LYS A 57 -11.24 -9.79 -16.89
N MET A 58 -11.72 -9.35 -15.73
CA MET A 58 -12.80 -10.03 -14.99
C MET A 58 -14.11 -10.03 -15.78
N HIS A 59 -14.49 -8.90 -16.40
CA HIS A 59 -15.68 -8.82 -17.27
C HIS A 59 -15.59 -9.77 -18.46
N LEU A 60 -14.48 -9.75 -19.19
CA LEU A 60 -14.27 -10.64 -20.32
C LEU A 60 -14.33 -12.13 -19.93
N THR A 61 -13.75 -12.48 -18.79
CA THR A 61 -13.77 -13.85 -18.25
C THR A 61 -15.20 -14.27 -17.91
N ARG A 62 -15.96 -13.40 -17.24
CA ARG A 62 -17.37 -13.65 -16.89
C ARG A 62 -18.24 -13.84 -18.13
N ASP A 63 -18.09 -12.96 -19.12
CA ASP A 63 -18.86 -13.03 -20.37
C ASP A 63 -18.53 -14.30 -21.15
N TYR A 64 -17.26 -14.70 -21.20
CA TYR A 64 -16.84 -15.94 -21.81
C TYR A 64 -17.54 -17.15 -21.18
N TYR A 65 -17.43 -17.33 -19.86
CA TYR A 65 -18.04 -18.49 -19.19
C TYR A 65 -19.57 -18.45 -19.21
N ARG A 66 -20.19 -17.27 -19.15
CA ARG A 66 -21.64 -17.11 -19.31
C ARG A 66 -22.10 -17.57 -20.70
N ASN A 67 -21.37 -17.22 -21.74
CA ASN A 67 -21.70 -17.63 -23.10
C ASN A 67 -21.52 -19.15 -23.28
N GLU A 68 -20.46 -19.72 -22.71
CA GLU A 68 -20.24 -21.17 -22.70
C GLU A 68 -21.38 -21.93 -21.98
N ILE A 69 -21.80 -21.45 -20.82
CA ILE A 69 -22.91 -22.05 -20.06
C ILE A 69 -24.21 -21.95 -20.86
N ASN A 70 -24.49 -20.78 -21.45
CA ASN A 70 -25.70 -20.57 -22.24
C ASN A 70 -25.74 -21.40 -23.54
N SER A 71 -24.60 -21.80 -24.06
CA SER A 71 -24.48 -22.65 -25.25
C SER A 71 -24.66 -24.14 -24.96
N LEU A 72 -24.72 -24.55 -23.66
CA LEU A 72 -24.85 -25.94 -23.29
C LEU A 72 -26.23 -26.49 -23.66
N ASN A 73 -26.23 -27.53 -24.52
CA ASN A 73 -27.41 -28.29 -24.93
C ASN A 73 -27.16 -29.78 -24.61
N GLY A 74 -28.18 -30.48 -24.14
CA GLY A 74 -28.06 -31.92 -23.88
C GLY A 74 -28.90 -32.41 -22.70
N ARG A 75 -28.59 -33.60 -22.22
CA ARG A 75 -29.26 -34.15 -21.04
C ARG A 75 -28.92 -33.27 -19.82
N GLN A 76 -29.90 -33.13 -18.94
CA GLN A 76 -29.81 -32.22 -17.77
C GLN A 76 -28.63 -32.53 -16.85
N ASP A 77 -28.36 -33.83 -16.62
CA ASP A 77 -27.24 -34.28 -15.81
C ASP A 77 -25.87 -33.83 -16.32
N ILE A 78 -25.71 -33.84 -17.65
CA ILE A 78 -24.49 -33.40 -18.33
C ILE A 78 -24.37 -31.87 -18.29
N VAL A 79 -25.49 -31.18 -18.48
CA VAL A 79 -25.53 -29.70 -18.41
C VAL A 79 -25.17 -29.24 -17.02
N ASP A 80 -25.73 -29.83 -15.97
CA ASP A 80 -25.46 -29.49 -14.58
C ASP A 80 -23.99 -29.76 -14.18
N TYR A 81 -23.42 -30.88 -14.64
CA TYR A 81 -22.00 -31.17 -14.43
C TYR A 81 -21.09 -30.13 -15.10
N LYS A 82 -21.33 -29.82 -16.37
CA LYS A 82 -20.53 -28.83 -17.11
C LYS A 82 -20.66 -27.44 -16.52
N THR A 83 -21.87 -27.05 -16.11
CA THR A 83 -22.13 -25.75 -15.47
C THR A 83 -21.29 -25.61 -14.17
N ARG A 84 -21.30 -26.62 -13.30
CA ARG A 84 -20.43 -26.60 -12.10
C ARG A 84 -18.96 -26.47 -12.48
N ARG A 85 -18.52 -27.23 -13.49
CA ARG A 85 -17.14 -27.20 -13.95
C ARG A 85 -16.73 -25.83 -14.49
N TYR A 86 -17.61 -25.15 -15.21
CA TYR A 86 -17.35 -23.79 -15.70
C TYR A 86 -17.29 -22.76 -14.57
N HIS A 87 -18.13 -22.87 -13.55
CA HIS A 87 -18.03 -22.01 -12.37
C HIS A 87 -16.72 -22.20 -11.62
N GLU A 88 -16.25 -23.43 -11.45
CA GLU A 88 -14.93 -23.67 -10.84
C GLU A 88 -13.78 -23.06 -11.67
N LEU A 89 -13.85 -23.17 -12.98
CA LEU A 89 -12.83 -22.58 -13.89
C LEU A 89 -12.87 -21.06 -13.86
N GLU A 90 -14.05 -20.46 -13.85
CA GLU A 90 -14.23 -19.01 -13.71
C GLU A 90 -13.63 -18.49 -12.41
N GLU A 91 -13.92 -19.17 -11.29
CA GLU A 91 -13.39 -18.78 -9.98
C GLU A 91 -11.87 -18.89 -9.92
N ASN A 92 -11.31 -19.98 -10.47
CA ASN A 92 -9.85 -20.14 -10.53
C ASN A 92 -9.22 -19.03 -11.38
N ARG A 93 -9.85 -18.66 -12.52
CA ARG A 93 -9.37 -17.58 -13.37
C ARG A 93 -9.45 -16.22 -12.69
N PHE A 94 -10.49 -15.97 -11.91
CA PHE A 94 -10.59 -14.75 -11.11
C PHE A 94 -9.47 -14.65 -10.05
N ARG A 95 -9.14 -15.76 -9.38
CA ARG A 95 -8.01 -15.79 -8.44
C ARG A 95 -6.66 -15.50 -9.12
N GLU A 96 -6.46 -16.01 -10.34
CA GLU A 96 -5.26 -15.71 -11.12
C GLU A 96 -5.18 -14.23 -11.50
N ILE A 97 -6.30 -13.64 -11.96
CA ILE A 97 -6.37 -12.21 -12.32
C ILE A 97 -6.10 -11.33 -11.09
N GLU A 98 -6.66 -11.69 -9.92
CA GLU A 98 -6.42 -10.95 -8.67
C GLU A 98 -4.95 -11.03 -8.26
N LYS A 99 -4.32 -12.20 -8.36
CA LYS A 99 -2.90 -12.37 -8.10
C LYS A 99 -2.04 -11.55 -9.07
N GLU A 100 -2.35 -11.59 -10.38
CA GLU A 100 -1.66 -10.74 -11.38
C GLU A 100 -1.78 -9.25 -11.04
N PHE A 101 -2.95 -8.83 -10.54
CA PHE A 101 -3.17 -7.45 -10.09
C PHE A 101 -2.31 -7.11 -8.87
N GLU A 102 -2.31 -7.96 -7.83
CA GLU A 102 -1.47 -7.77 -6.64
C GLU A 102 0.01 -7.69 -7.02
N ASP A 103 0.49 -8.59 -7.88
CA ASP A 103 1.86 -8.59 -8.36
C ASP A 103 2.20 -7.32 -9.17
N SER A 104 1.22 -6.75 -9.88
CA SER A 104 1.42 -5.50 -10.63
C SER A 104 1.62 -4.27 -9.76
N LEU A 105 1.18 -4.32 -8.51
CA LEU A 105 1.32 -3.25 -7.51
C LEU A 105 2.63 -3.31 -6.72
N TRP A 106 3.63 -4.08 -7.21
CA TRP A 106 4.93 -4.26 -6.55
C TRP A 106 5.59 -2.95 -6.10
N TYR A 107 5.42 -1.86 -6.87
CA TYR A 107 5.96 -0.54 -6.55
C TYR A 107 5.37 0.06 -5.27
N GLU A 108 4.12 -0.27 -4.89
CA GLU A 108 3.53 0.20 -3.65
C GLU A 108 4.27 -0.33 -2.42
N TRP A 109 4.79 -1.55 -2.49
CA TRP A 109 5.59 -2.16 -1.43
C TRP A 109 6.83 -1.33 -1.09
N TYR A 110 7.50 -0.79 -2.11
CA TYR A 110 8.68 0.05 -1.93
C TYR A 110 8.35 1.48 -1.55
N LEU A 111 7.24 2.02 -2.08
CA LEU A 111 6.85 3.40 -1.82
C LEU A 111 6.14 3.60 -0.48
N LYS A 112 5.42 2.57 0.02
CA LYS A 112 4.73 2.62 1.32
C LYS A 112 5.65 3.04 2.47
N PRO A 113 6.79 2.38 2.72
CA PRO A 113 7.66 2.77 3.83
C PRO A 113 8.35 4.12 3.62
N ILE A 114 8.45 4.60 2.38
CA ILE A 114 9.14 5.86 2.08
C ILE A 114 8.18 7.06 2.20
N PHE A 115 6.95 6.96 1.64
CA PHE A 115 6.08 8.12 1.47
C PHE A 115 4.61 7.91 1.82
N LEU A 116 4.10 6.67 1.84
CA LEU A 116 2.67 6.41 1.84
C LEU A 116 2.11 5.86 3.16
N CYS A 117 2.96 5.41 4.06
CA CYS A 117 2.51 4.75 5.28
C CYS A 117 3.18 5.35 6.51
N VAL A 118 2.42 6.11 7.31
CA VAL A 118 2.90 6.74 8.56
C VAL A 118 3.57 5.73 9.49
N TYR A 119 3.02 4.53 9.58
CA TYR A 119 3.56 3.47 10.45
C TYR A 119 4.82 2.79 9.88
N CYS A 120 4.97 2.79 8.54
CA CYS A 120 6.11 2.17 7.87
C CYS A 120 7.30 3.14 7.68
N MET A 121 7.02 4.44 7.63
CA MET A 121 8.04 5.48 7.43
C MET A 121 9.16 5.44 8.49
N PRO A 122 8.90 5.18 9.79
CA PRO A 122 9.97 5.05 10.77
C PRO A 122 10.97 3.95 10.45
N SER A 123 10.55 2.86 9.81
CA SER A 123 11.46 1.77 9.43
C SER A 123 12.51 2.24 8.42
N PHE A 124 12.10 3.01 7.43
CA PHE A 124 12.99 3.51 6.39
C PHE A 124 13.78 4.75 6.87
N TRP A 125 13.08 5.82 7.21
CA TRP A 125 13.70 7.08 7.63
C TRP A 125 14.42 6.96 8.97
N GLY A 126 13.86 6.17 9.90
CA GLY A 126 14.48 5.90 11.18
C GLY A 126 15.79 5.13 11.04
N THR A 127 15.88 4.20 10.10
CA THR A 127 17.15 3.52 9.79
C THR A 127 18.20 4.50 9.26
N ILE A 128 17.80 5.41 8.36
CA ILE A 128 18.72 6.43 7.84
C ILE A 128 19.19 7.35 8.96
N ILE A 129 18.28 7.85 9.79
CA ILE A 129 18.61 8.73 10.92
C ILE A 129 19.54 8.01 11.91
N TRP A 130 19.22 6.75 12.22
CA TRP A 130 20.05 5.95 13.13
C TRP A 130 21.48 5.78 12.59
N VAL A 131 21.61 5.40 11.32
CA VAL A 131 22.92 5.20 10.68
C VAL A 131 23.73 6.50 10.63
N LEU A 132 23.07 7.64 10.39
CA LEU A 132 23.72 8.94 10.37
C LEU A 132 24.22 9.37 11.77
N LEU A 133 23.49 9.02 12.84
CA LEU A 133 23.84 9.41 14.21
C LEU A 133 24.84 8.45 14.87
N PHE A 134 24.69 7.15 14.66
CA PHE A 134 25.40 6.12 15.43
C PHE A 134 26.18 5.12 14.56
N GLY A 135 26.07 5.20 13.24
CA GLY A 135 26.61 4.19 12.34
C GLY A 135 25.85 2.85 12.45
N PHE A 136 26.50 1.76 12.03
CA PHE A 136 25.95 0.40 12.11
C PHE A 136 26.23 -0.27 13.47
N THR A 137 26.23 0.51 14.55
CA THR A 137 26.46 0.00 15.92
C THR A 137 25.15 -0.41 16.58
N ASN A 138 25.22 -1.42 17.47
CA ASN A 138 24.12 -1.84 18.33
C ASN A 138 22.79 -2.15 17.63
N PRO A 139 22.68 -3.28 16.87
CA PRO A 139 21.47 -3.63 16.12
C PRO A 139 20.23 -3.81 17.02
N ILE A 140 20.42 -4.18 18.29
CA ILE A 140 19.32 -4.32 19.25
C ILE A 140 18.72 -2.95 19.58
N GLN A 141 19.57 -1.95 19.85
CA GLN A 141 19.12 -0.59 20.16
C GLN A 141 18.45 0.05 18.95
N TRP A 142 18.99 -0.18 17.75
CA TRP A 142 18.37 0.23 16.50
C TRP A 142 16.97 -0.36 16.34
N ALA A 143 16.80 -1.68 16.49
CA ALA A 143 15.51 -2.35 16.38
C ALA A 143 14.50 -1.83 17.43
N LEU A 144 14.93 -1.65 18.69
CA LEU A 144 14.08 -1.08 19.73
C LEU A 144 13.64 0.35 19.41
N SER A 145 14.55 1.19 18.92
CA SER A 145 14.20 2.57 18.57
C SER A 145 13.19 2.64 17.42
N LEU A 146 13.29 1.75 16.43
CA LEU A 146 12.30 1.67 15.35
C LEU A 146 10.93 1.23 15.85
N ILE A 147 10.87 0.21 16.72
CA ILE A 147 9.60 -0.27 17.30
C ILE A 147 8.91 0.85 18.10
N ILE A 148 9.67 1.55 18.96
CA ILE A 148 9.15 2.67 19.75
C ILE A 148 8.69 3.80 18.83
N SER A 149 9.44 4.10 17.75
CA SER A 149 9.08 5.14 16.79
C SER A 149 7.80 4.83 16.04
N VAL A 150 7.57 3.57 15.65
CA VAL A 150 6.31 3.13 15.02
C VAL A 150 5.13 3.38 15.95
N PHE A 151 5.27 3.02 17.22
CA PHE A 151 4.23 3.23 18.23
C PHE A 151 3.94 4.73 18.45
N LEU A 152 5.00 5.54 18.61
CA LEU A 152 4.88 7.00 18.77
C LEU A 152 4.24 7.66 17.56
N ASN A 153 4.59 7.24 16.34
CA ASN A 153 3.95 7.72 15.12
C ASN A 153 2.45 7.45 15.12
N GLY A 154 2.05 6.25 15.55
CA GLY A 154 0.64 5.92 15.67
C GLY A 154 -0.10 6.83 16.65
N LEU A 155 0.49 7.14 17.79
CA LEU A 155 -0.08 8.06 18.78
C LEU A 155 -0.19 9.49 18.23
N ILE A 156 0.90 10.03 17.69
CA ILE A 156 0.96 11.40 17.13
C ILE A 156 -0.07 11.53 16.00
N TRP A 157 -0.12 10.55 15.10
CA TRP A 157 -1.06 10.55 13.98
C TRP A 157 -2.52 10.51 14.42
N ASN A 158 -2.85 9.70 15.44
CA ASN A 158 -4.20 9.63 15.99
C ASN A 158 -4.61 10.94 16.68
N ILE A 159 -3.68 11.58 17.39
CA ILE A 159 -3.92 12.89 17.99
C ILE A 159 -4.16 13.92 16.89
N TYR A 160 -3.27 13.96 15.88
CA TYR A 160 -3.39 14.89 14.76
C TYR A 160 -4.74 14.78 14.05
N LYS A 161 -5.17 13.57 13.67
CA LYS A 161 -6.47 13.34 13.02
C LYS A 161 -7.68 13.75 13.86
N ARG A 162 -7.58 13.70 15.18
CA ARG A 162 -8.66 14.19 16.04
C ARG A 162 -8.81 15.70 15.99
N TYR A 163 -7.71 16.43 15.85
CA TYR A 163 -7.74 17.89 15.73
C TYR A 163 -8.18 18.37 14.35
N ASP A 164 -7.86 17.63 13.30
CA ASP A 164 -8.20 17.98 11.92
C ASP A 164 -9.70 17.77 11.58
N ASN A 165 -10.42 17.00 12.42
CA ASN A 165 -11.87 16.76 12.29
C ASN A 165 -12.74 17.68 13.17
N ILE A 166 -12.14 18.70 13.83
CA ILE A 166 -12.84 19.73 14.62
C ILE A 166 -12.88 21.04 13.84
#